data_cec5d6c53bc4c26c432705ca36b4ab8e
#
_entry.id   cec5d6c53bc4c26c432705ca36b4ab8e
#
_cell.length_a   1.000
_cell.length_b   1.000
_cell.length_c   1.000
_cell.angle_alpha   90.00
_cell.angle_beta   90.00
_cell.angle_gamma   90.00
#
_symmetry.space_group_name_H-M   'P 1'
#
loop_
_entity.id
_entity.type
_entity.pdbx_description
1 polymer ?
#
loop_
_entity_poly.entity_id
_entity_poly.type
_entity_poly.pdbx_seq_one_letter_code
_entity_poly.pdbx_strand_id
1 'polypeptide(L)'
;MDGYIENENAYPDDEYIYNETFIGEDGEEYYYEEPLISLFDVVKEYDKGTVKALNGINLDIFEGEFVSIIGPSGSGKSTLLNMLGALDKPTRGKIYIDGIDLIKEKDLSQFRQEKIGFVFQLHNLIPNLSVFDNVQIPLLPTGMSNKEMKEKASEIIRAVGLEDKKKQRPNKLSGGQRQRVAIARALVNNPSIILADEPTGSLDSKTGEMILNLLMEMHERYNVTLIIVTHDNGVAALAERTIKIKDGQVIEDKYNY
;
A
#
# COMPACT_ATOMS: atom_id res chain seq x y z
N MET A 1 27.49 -1.76 7.08
CA MET A 1 27.60 -2.94 6.18
C MET A 1 26.75 -4.02 6.81
N ASP A 2 25.45 -3.92 6.61
CA ASP A 2 24.52 -4.84 7.26
C ASP A 2 24.22 -5.94 6.27
N GLY A 3 24.77 -7.13 6.57
CA GLY A 3 24.64 -8.30 5.73
C GLY A 3 23.29 -8.94 5.93
N TYR A 4 22.38 -8.75 4.99
CA TYR A 4 21.21 -9.61 4.86
C TYR A 4 21.67 -11.00 4.44
N ILE A 5 21.50 -11.98 5.29
CA ILE A 5 21.71 -13.39 4.94
C ILE A 5 20.40 -13.90 4.37
N GLU A 6 20.35 -14.06 3.03
CA GLU A 6 19.29 -14.82 2.36
C GLU A 6 19.33 -16.27 2.87
N ASN A 7 18.34 -16.69 3.58
CA ASN A 7 18.18 -18.06 4.00
C ASN A 7 17.43 -18.83 2.89
N GLU A 8 18.16 -19.52 2.02
CA GLU A 8 17.62 -20.27 0.87
C GLU A 8 16.64 -21.41 1.23
N ASN A 9 16.39 -21.69 2.51
CA ASN A 9 15.64 -22.89 2.96
C ASN A 9 14.55 -22.64 4.01
N ALA A 10 14.04 -21.44 4.17
CA ALA A 10 13.23 -21.08 5.34
C ALA A 10 11.72 -21.00 5.13
N TYR A 11 11.08 -21.95 4.40
CA TYR A 11 9.61 -22.00 4.41
C TYR A 11 9.08 -23.43 4.41
N PRO A 12 8.83 -24.03 5.58
CA PRO A 12 8.11 -25.27 5.69
C PRO A 12 6.60 -25.09 5.47
N ASP A 13 5.97 -26.15 5.00
CA ASP A 13 4.61 -26.17 4.45
C ASP A 13 3.45 -25.82 5.39
N ASP A 14 3.63 -25.64 6.71
CA ASP A 14 2.47 -25.52 7.64
C ASP A 14 2.60 -24.63 8.89
N GLU A 15 3.74 -24.06 9.24
CA GLU A 15 3.85 -23.14 10.39
C GLU A 15 4.87 -22.02 10.12
N TYR A 16 4.40 -20.76 10.10
CA TYR A 16 5.26 -19.59 10.19
C TYR A 16 5.89 -19.52 11.58
N ILE A 17 7.19 -19.86 11.69
CA ILE A 17 7.95 -19.70 12.93
C ILE A 17 8.82 -18.44 12.81
N TYR A 18 8.27 -17.29 13.16
CA TYR A 18 9.00 -16.02 13.21
C TYR A 18 9.46 -15.64 14.61
N ASN A 19 9.59 -16.57 15.53
CA ASN A 19 10.10 -16.30 16.88
C ASN A 19 11.49 -16.90 17.10
N GLU A 20 12.25 -17.15 16.05
CA GLU A 20 13.61 -17.65 16.19
C GLU A 20 14.58 -16.48 16.31
N THR A 21 15.34 -16.47 17.41
CA THR A 21 16.53 -15.65 17.53
C THR A 21 17.71 -16.40 16.93
N PHE A 22 18.65 -15.67 16.33
CA PHE A 22 19.94 -16.24 15.93
C PHE A 22 21.07 -15.47 16.60
N ILE A 23 22.18 -16.15 16.83
CA ILE A 23 23.38 -15.51 17.39
C ILE A 23 24.26 -15.10 16.20
N GLY A 24 24.50 -13.79 16.05
CA GLY A 24 25.39 -13.26 15.04
C GLY A 24 26.85 -13.69 15.24
N GLU A 25 27.69 -13.44 14.25
CA GLU A 25 29.15 -13.71 14.34
C GLU A 25 29.86 -12.92 15.45
N ASP A 26 29.25 -11.83 15.89
CA ASP A 26 29.68 -10.99 17.03
C ASP A 26 29.26 -11.56 18.40
N GLY A 27 28.46 -12.64 18.42
CA GLY A 27 27.95 -13.30 19.61
C GLY A 27 26.72 -12.62 20.23
N GLU A 28 26.13 -11.63 19.54
CA GLU A 28 24.88 -10.99 19.97
C GLU A 28 23.65 -11.75 19.45
N GLU A 29 22.53 -11.66 20.20
CA GLU A 29 21.25 -12.27 19.83
C GLU A 29 20.47 -11.31 18.96
N TYR A 30 20.11 -11.77 17.75
CA TYR A 30 19.30 -11.03 16.76
C TYR A 30 17.95 -11.69 16.62
N TYR A 31 16.91 -10.86 16.41
CA TYR A 31 15.55 -11.30 16.12
C TYR A 31 15.30 -11.18 14.61
N TYR A 32 14.64 -12.17 14.04
CA TYR A 32 14.10 -12.00 12.70
C TYR A 32 12.91 -11.06 12.76
N GLU A 33 12.98 -9.96 12.02
CA GLU A 33 11.85 -9.07 11.85
C GLU A 33 10.83 -9.74 10.90
N GLU A 34 9.59 -9.88 11.37
CA GLU A 34 8.52 -10.44 10.54
C GLU A 34 8.12 -9.42 9.47
N PRO A 35 8.13 -9.80 8.17
CA PRO A 35 7.65 -8.91 7.14
C PRO A 35 6.13 -8.67 7.30
N LEU A 36 5.72 -7.42 7.14
CA LEU A 36 4.30 -7.05 7.10
C LEU A 36 3.59 -7.69 5.90
N ILE A 37 4.28 -7.83 4.78
CA ILE A 37 3.79 -8.44 3.56
C ILE A 37 4.77 -9.50 3.08
N SER A 38 4.28 -10.72 2.78
CA SER A 38 5.07 -11.78 2.15
C SER A 38 4.33 -12.41 0.99
N LEU A 39 4.99 -12.49 -0.14
CA LEU A 39 4.52 -13.14 -1.37
C LEU A 39 5.42 -14.34 -1.71
N PHE A 40 4.82 -15.51 -1.96
CA PHE A 40 5.53 -16.74 -2.30
C PHE A 40 5.03 -17.31 -3.62
N ASP A 41 5.89 -17.35 -4.63
CA ASP A 41 5.62 -17.85 -5.98
C ASP A 41 4.27 -17.39 -6.54
N VAL A 42 3.95 -16.10 -6.34
CA VAL A 42 2.66 -15.54 -6.69
C VAL A 42 2.54 -15.44 -8.22
N VAL A 43 1.55 -16.15 -8.76
CA VAL A 43 1.19 -16.13 -10.18
C VAL A 43 -0.23 -15.63 -10.33
N LYS A 44 -0.44 -14.72 -11.28
CA LYS A 44 -1.77 -14.27 -11.69
C LYS A 44 -1.94 -14.41 -13.19
N GLU A 45 -2.95 -15.18 -13.58
CA GLU A 45 -3.34 -15.41 -14.96
C GLU A 45 -4.77 -14.93 -15.20
N TYR A 46 -4.98 -14.30 -16.36
CA TYR A 46 -6.28 -13.90 -16.86
C TYR A 46 -6.60 -14.65 -18.16
N ASP A 47 -7.83 -14.56 -18.63
CA ASP A 47 -8.31 -15.15 -19.89
C ASP A 47 -7.92 -16.63 -20.05
N LYS A 48 -8.21 -17.43 -19.00
CA LYS A 48 -7.94 -18.88 -18.94
C LYS A 48 -6.47 -19.23 -19.17
N GLY A 49 -5.54 -18.39 -18.69
CA GLY A 49 -4.10 -18.63 -18.76
C GLY A 49 -3.41 -18.00 -19.97
N THR A 50 -4.15 -17.29 -20.85
CA THR A 50 -3.54 -16.64 -22.03
C THR A 50 -2.71 -15.42 -21.67
N VAL A 51 -3.06 -14.70 -20.58
CA VAL A 51 -2.34 -13.54 -20.10
C VAL A 51 -1.79 -13.83 -18.71
N LYS A 52 -0.48 -13.96 -18.60
CA LYS A 52 0.22 -14.13 -17.33
C LYS A 52 0.70 -12.77 -16.85
N ALA A 53 -0.10 -12.15 -15.98
CA ALA A 53 0.16 -10.81 -15.46
C ALA A 53 1.21 -10.79 -14.34
N LEU A 54 1.26 -11.85 -13.50
CA LEU A 54 2.33 -12.10 -12.53
C LEU A 54 2.86 -13.52 -12.73
N ASN A 55 4.17 -13.69 -12.59
CA ASN A 55 4.87 -14.92 -12.96
C ASN A 55 5.90 -15.31 -11.90
N GLY A 56 5.45 -15.79 -10.75
CA GLY A 56 6.32 -16.25 -9.68
C GLY A 56 6.97 -15.10 -8.90
N ILE A 57 6.15 -14.17 -8.39
CA ILE A 57 6.63 -13.08 -7.54
C ILE A 57 6.93 -13.63 -6.15
N ASN A 58 8.17 -13.41 -5.70
CA ASN A 58 8.60 -13.53 -4.32
C ASN A 58 9.00 -12.14 -3.84
N LEU A 59 8.45 -11.70 -2.70
CA LEU A 59 8.67 -10.33 -2.20
C LEU A 59 8.27 -10.24 -0.74
N ASP A 60 9.15 -9.68 0.08
CA ASP A 60 8.85 -9.28 1.44
C ASP A 60 8.90 -7.76 1.57
N ILE A 61 7.96 -7.17 2.34
CA ILE A 61 7.94 -5.73 2.68
C ILE A 61 7.72 -5.64 4.18
N PHE A 62 8.53 -4.84 4.85
CA PHE A 62 8.51 -4.67 6.29
C PHE A 62 7.61 -3.51 6.73
N GLU A 63 7.20 -3.52 8.01
CA GLU A 63 6.40 -2.44 8.57
C GLU A 63 7.15 -1.11 8.53
N GLY A 64 6.47 -0.05 8.13
CA GLY A 64 7.05 1.29 8.07
C GLY A 64 7.95 1.53 6.85
N GLU A 65 8.15 0.59 5.92
CA GLU A 65 8.91 0.86 4.69
C GLU A 65 8.15 1.82 3.75
N PHE A 66 8.91 2.70 3.08
CA PHE A 66 8.45 3.41 1.89
C PHE A 66 9.03 2.76 0.63
N VAL A 67 8.18 2.05 -0.11
CA VAL A 67 8.55 1.25 -1.28
C VAL A 67 7.97 1.84 -2.55
N SER A 68 8.77 1.94 -3.61
CA SER A 68 8.31 2.22 -4.97
C SER A 68 8.34 0.98 -5.85
N ILE A 69 7.26 0.75 -6.61
CA ILE A 69 7.17 -0.32 -7.61
C ILE A 69 7.16 0.31 -8.99
N ILE A 70 8.19 0.05 -9.79
CA ILE A 70 8.34 0.62 -11.13
C ILE A 70 8.37 -0.45 -12.23
N GLY A 71 8.19 -0.02 -13.46
CA GLY A 71 8.28 -0.89 -14.64
C GLY A 71 7.46 -0.35 -15.82
N PRO A 72 7.64 -0.90 -17.03
CA PRO A 72 6.90 -0.46 -18.21
C PRO A 72 5.40 -0.71 -18.08
N SER A 73 4.62 -0.07 -18.96
CA SER A 73 3.18 -0.36 -19.04
C SER A 73 2.95 -1.84 -19.36
N GLY A 74 1.98 -2.47 -18.70
CA GLY A 74 1.69 -3.89 -18.87
C GLY A 74 2.64 -4.85 -18.14
N SER A 75 3.61 -4.36 -17.34
CA SER A 75 4.56 -5.24 -16.62
C SER A 75 3.98 -6.01 -15.43
N GLY A 76 2.74 -5.73 -15.02
CA GLY A 76 2.08 -6.40 -13.89
C GLY A 76 1.94 -5.56 -12.61
N LYS A 77 2.41 -4.29 -12.60
CA LYS A 77 2.38 -3.42 -11.40
C LYS A 77 1.00 -3.27 -10.76
N SER A 78 0.00 -2.87 -11.54
CA SER A 78 -1.37 -2.71 -11.03
C SER A 78 -1.99 -4.05 -10.62
N THR A 79 -1.59 -5.16 -11.27
CA THR A 79 -2.00 -6.50 -10.85
C THR A 79 -1.38 -6.86 -9.50
N LEU A 80 -0.08 -6.57 -9.31
CA LEU A 80 0.57 -6.76 -8.01
C LEU A 80 -0.10 -5.89 -6.94
N LEU A 81 -0.37 -4.62 -7.23
CA LEU A 81 -1.08 -3.73 -6.31
C LEU A 81 -2.45 -4.30 -5.90
N ASN A 82 -3.19 -4.90 -6.85
CA ASN A 82 -4.47 -5.55 -6.56
C ASN A 82 -4.33 -6.78 -5.67
N MET A 83 -3.22 -7.53 -5.80
CA MET A 83 -2.91 -8.65 -4.88
C MET A 83 -2.62 -8.12 -3.47
N LEU A 84 -1.72 -7.13 -3.35
CA LEU A 84 -1.37 -6.49 -2.08
C LEU A 84 -2.58 -5.84 -1.40
N GLY A 85 -3.49 -5.30 -2.20
CA GLY A 85 -4.73 -4.69 -1.73
C GLY A 85 -5.87 -5.66 -1.44
N ALA A 86 -5.65 -6.98 -1.57
CA ALA A 86 -6.69 -7.99 -1.44
C ALA A 86 -7.95 -7.70 -2.31
N LEU A 87 -7.76 -7.02 -3.46
CA LEU A 87 -8.83 -6.74 -4.44
C LEU A 87 -9.05 -7.90 -5.39
N ASP A 88 -8.03 -8.74 -5.58
CA ASP A 88 -8.09 -9.94 -6.41
C ASP A 88 -7.26 -11.04 -5.71
N LYS A 89 -7.46 -12.30 -6.11
CA LYS A 89 -6.73 -13.46 -5.59
C LYS A 89 -5.72 -13.96 -6.62
N PRO A 90 -4.56 -14.48 -6.19
CA PRO A 90 -3.61 -15.10 -7.10
C PRO A 90 -4.20 -16.37 -7.72
N THR A 91 -3.70 -16.77 -8.91
CA THR A 91 -4.03 -18.05 -9.53
C THR A 91 -3.32 -19.19 -8.80
N ARG A 92 -2.09 -18.94 -8.32
CA ARG A 92 -1.35 -19.82 -7.41
C ARG A 92 -0.32 -18.99 -6.62
N GLY A 93 0.32 -19.64 -5.65
CA GLY A 93 1.23 -19.01 -4.69
C GLY A 93 0.49 -18.61 -3.42
N LYS A 94 1.17 -17.96 -2.50
CA LYS A 94 0.63 -17.54 -1.21
C LYS A 94 0.89 -16.04 -1.01
N ILE A 95 -0.02 -15.37 -0.32
CA ILE A 95 0.11 -13.95 0.07
C ILE A 95 -0.27 -13.85 1.54
N TYR A 96 0.66 -13.35 2.34
CA TYR A 96 0.43 -13.06 3.74
C TYR A 96 0.55 -11.54 3.94
N ILE A 97 -0.36 -10.98 4.70
CA ILE A 97 -0.29 -9.59 5.14
C ILE A 97 -0.64 -9.56 6.63
N ASP A 98 0.25 -9.02 7.43
CA ASP A 98 0.11 -8.97 8.90
C ASP A 98 -0.17 -10.39 9.47
N GLY A 99 0.58 -11.39 8.99
CA GLY A 99 0.43 -12.80 9.35
C GLY A 99 -0.82 -13.50 8.80
N ILE A 100 -1.72 -12.78 8.10
CA ILE A 100 -2.99 -13.32 7.58
C ILE A 100 -2.81 -13.87 6.17
N ASP A 101 -3.10 -15.15 5.96
CA ASP A 101 -3.15 -15.79 4.64
C ASP A 101 -4.39 -15.30 3.87
N LEU A 102 -4.19 -14.43 2.88
CA LEU A 102 -5.28 -13.84 2.11
C LEU A 102 -6.07 -14.84 1.25
N ILE A 103 -5.52 -16.03 1.02
CA ILE A 103 -6.24 -17.08 0.27
C ILE A 103 -7.25 -17.77 1.17
N LYS A 104 -6.89 -17.98 2.44
CA LYS A 104 -7.73 -18.63 3.45
C LYS A 104 -8.71 -17.66 4.11
N GLU A 105 -8.40 -16.34 4.07
CA GLU A 105 -9.27 -15.31 4.69
C GLU A 105 -10.64 -15.28 4.00
N LYS A 106 -11.69 -15.32 4.85
CA LYS A 106 -13.08 -15.40 4.39
C LYS A 106 -13.69 -14.02 4.12
N ASP A 107 -13.30 -13.01 4.92
CA ASP A 107 -13.81 -11.65 4.81
C ASP A 107 -12.71 -10.65 4.41
N LEU A 108 -12.31 -10.72 3.15
CA LEU A 108 -11.37 -9.75 2.58
C LEU A 108 -11.89 -8.30 2.61
N SER A 109 -13.19 -8.09 2.81
CA SER A 109 -13.75 -6.73 2.88
C SER A 109 -13.46 -6.10 4.23
N GLN A 110 -13.61 -6.84 5.31
CA GLN A 110 -13.20 -6.41 6.64
C GLN A 110 -11.69 -6.22 6.71
N PHE A 111 -10.92 -7.19 6.18
CA PHE A 111 -9.46 -7.08 6.10
C PHE A 111 -9.03 -5.77 5.41
N ARG A 112 -9.56 -5.48 4.20
CA ARG A 112 -9.22 -4.24 3.48
C ARG A 112 -9.58 -2.99 4.28
N GLN A 113 -10.75 -2.99 4.91
CA GLN A 113 -11.21 -1.87 5.73
C GLN A 113 -10.26 -1.54 6.88
N GLU A 114 -9.73 -2.58 7.53
CA GLU A 114 -8.88 -2.43 8.72
C GLU A 114 -7.41 -2.16 8.37
N LYS A 115 -6.90 -2.79 7.31
CA LYS A 115 -5.46 -2.84 7.04
C LYS A 115 -5.01 -2.01 5.85
N ILE A 116 -5.89 -1.68 4.89
CA ILE A 116 -5.47 -1.12 3.61
C ILE A 116 -6.11 0.24 3.33
N GLY A 117 -5.28 1.23 3.04
CA GLY A 117 -5.71 2.51 2.46
C GLY A 117 -5.36 2.60 0.97
N PHE A 118 -6.32 2.97 0.11
CA PHE A 118 -6.08 3.12 -1.32
C PHE A 118 -6.07 4.59 -1.76
N VAL A 119 -5.06 4.95 -2.55
CA VAL A 119 -4.92 6.24 -3.23
C VAL A 119 -4.77 5.98 -4.73
N PHE A 120 -5.77 6.35 -5.53
CA PHE A 120 -5.80 6.12 -6.98
C PHE A 120 -5.49 7.39 -7.77
N GLN A 121 -4.96 7.24 -8.98
CA GLN A 121 -4.70 8.34 -9.92
C GLN A 121 -5.94 9.20 -10.20
N LEU A 122 -7.11 8.58 -10.38
CA LEU A 122 -8.39 9.26 -10.65
C LEU A 122 -9.17 9.57 -9.37
N HIS A 123 -8.55 9.49 -8.19
CA HIS A 123 -9.09 9.80 -6.87
C HIS A 123 -10.25 8.90 -6.42
N ASN A 124 -11.09 8.42 -7.32
CA ASN A 124 -12.27 7.56 -7.07
C ASN A 124 -13.18 8.09 -5.94
N LEU A 125 -13.38 9.42 -5.91
CA LEU A 125 -14.30 10.05 -4.97
C LEU A 125 -15.75 9.88 -5.43
N ILE A 126 -16.66 9.75 -4.47
CA ILE A 126 -18.11 9.70 -4.74
C ILE A 126 -18.59 11.14 -5.02
N PRO A 127 -19.01 11.45 -6.26
CA PRO A 127 -19.17 12.83 -6.70
C PRO A 127 -20.33 13.58 -6.01
N ASN A 128 -21.34 12.86 -5.53
CA ASN A 128 -22.49 13.41 -4.87
C ASN A 128 -22.30 13.64 -3.35
N LEU A 129 -21.23 13.12 -2.79
CA LEU A 129 -20.88 13.29 -1.38
C LEU A 129 -19.94 14.48 -1.18
N SER A 130 -20.00 15.09 0.00
CA SER A 130 -19.06 16.13 0.40
C SER A 130 -17.64 15.54 0.64
N VAL A 131 -16.63 16.40 0.82
CA VAL A 131 -15.30 16.00 1.30
C VAL A 131 -15.44 15.20 2.59
N PHE A 132 -16.22 15.74 3.54
CA PHE A 132 -16.43 15.11 4.84
C PHE A 132 -17.03 13.70 4.70
N ASP A 133 -18.09 13.56 3.91
CA ASP A 133 -18.77 12.28 3.73
C ASP A 133 -17.87 11.26 2.98
N ASN A 134 -17.09 11.69 1.97
CA ASN A 134 -16.11 10.83 1.29
C ASN A 134 -15.06 10.27 2.26
N VAL A 135 -14.56 11.10 3.17
CA VAL A 135 -13.56 10.68 4.16
C VAL A 135 -14.19 9.80 5.25
N GLN A 136 -15.45 10.03 5.60
CA GLN A 136 -16.12 9.28 6.65
C GLN A 136 -16.58 7.88 6.25
N ILE A 137 -16.78 7.60 4.93
CA ILE A 137 -17.30 6.31 4.44
C ILE A 137 -16.60 5.09 5.02
N PRO A 138 -15.24 5.00 5.04
CA PRO A 138 -14.56 3.82 5.57
C PRO A 138 -14.86 3.55 7.05
N LEU A 139 -15.32 4.54 7.79
CA LEU A 139 -15.66 4.41 9.21
C LEU A 139 -17.06 3.79 9.43
N LEU A 140 -17.95 3.83 8.44
CA LEU A 140 -19.36 3.41 8.63
C LEU A 140 -19.53 1.99 9.15
N PRO A 141 -18.75 0.97 8.68
CA PRO A 141 -18.89 -0.39 9.15
C PRO A 141 -18.11 -0.71 10.44
N THR A 142 -17.37 0.25 11.02
CA THR A 142 -16.50 0.00 12.19
C THR A 142 -17.24 -0.16 13.54
N GLY A 143 -18.53 0.15 13.57
CA GLY A 143 -19.30 0.17 14.83
C GLY A 143 -19.04 1.38 15.73
N MET A 144 -18.22 2.34 15.30
CA MET A 144 -17.97 3.60 16.01
C MET A 144 -19.25 4.43 16.15
N SER A 145 -19.38 5.19 17.24
CA SER A 145 -20.45 6.15 17.40
C SER A 145 -20.34 7.28 16.35
N ASN A 146 -21.47 7.90 16.01
CA ASN A 146 -21.49 9.04 15.09
C ASN A 146 -20.58 10.21 15.55
N LYS A 147 -20.35 10.35 16.85
CA LYS A 147 -19.47 11.38 17.40
C LYS A 147 -18.02 11.06 17.10
N GLU A 148 -17.57 9.85 17.39
CA GLU A 148 -16.21 9.37 17.14
C GLU A 148 -15.87 9.42 15.65
N MET A 149 -16.76 8.93 14.76
CA MET A 149 -16.56 9.02 13.33
C MET A 149 -16.37 10.46 12.83
N LYS A 150 -17.18 11.41 13.37
CA LYS A 150 -17.07 12.82 13.01
C LYS A 150 -15.77 13.46 13.48
N GLU A 151 -15.33 13.14 14.68
CA GLU A 151 -14.07 13.63 15.25
C GLU A 151 -12.89 13.12 14.41
N LYS A 152 -12.82 11.81 14.15
CA LYS A 152 -11.77 11.17 13.39
C LYS A 152 -11.69 11.69 11.93
N ALA A 153 -12.82 11.76 11.23
CA ALA A 153 -12.87 12.32 9.88
C ALA A 153 -12.45 13.80 9.85
N SER A 154 -12.86 14.60 10.84
CA SER A 154 -12.48 16.02 10.91
C SER A 154 -10.99 16.21 11.20
N GLU A 155 -10.40 15.35 12.03
CA GLU A 155 -8.97 15.35 12.33
C GLU A 155 -8.14 15.10 11.08
N ILE A 156 -8.43 14.03 10.33
CA ILE A 156 -7.70 13.69 9.10
C ILE A 156 -7.90 14.76 8.01
N ILE A 157 -9.12 15.31 7.86
CA ILE A 157 -9.36 16.41 6.90
C ILE A 157 -8.51 17.64 7.24
N ARG A 158 -8.33 17.94 8.52
CA ARG A 158 -7.43 19.01 8.97
C ARG A 158 -5.96 18.67 8.68
N ALA A 159 -5.54 17.43 8.92
CA ALA A 159 -4.18 16.98 8.67
C ALA A 159 -3.77 17.14 7.18
N VAL A 160 -4.72 16.92 6.24
CA VAL A 160 -4.46 17.13 4.80
C VAL A 160 -4.75 18.57 4.33
N GLY A 161 -5.02 19.51 5.24
CA GLY A 161 -5.23 20.93 4.94
C GLY A 161 -6.52 21.26 4.18
N LEU A 162 -7.64 20.56 4.47
CA LEU A 162 -8.93 20.74 3.77
C LEU A 162 -10.09 21.11 4.70
N GLU A 163 -9.83 21.63 5.91
CA GLU A 163 -10.89 21.93 6.88
C GLU A 163 -11.92 22.94 6.34
N ASP A 164 -11.48 23.97 5.62
CA ASP A 164 -12.34 24.98 4.99
C ASP A 164 -13.16 24.44 3.81
N LYS A 165 -12.82 23.26 3.29
CA LYS A 165 -13.46 22.60 2.15
C LYS A 165 -14.36 21.43 2.53
N LYS A 166 -14.46 21.05 3.80
CA LYS A 166 -15.15 19.84 4.26
C LYS A 166 -16.59 19.67 3.78
N LYS A 167 -17.31 20.77 3.51
CA LYS A 167 -18.69 20.76 3.00
C LYS A 167 -18.79 20.78 1.47
N GLN A 168 -17.67 20.95 0.76
CA GLN A 168 -17.67 21.01 -0.70
C GLN A 168 -17.73 19.61 -1.31
N ARG A 169 -18.30 19.51 -2.53
CA ARG A 169 -18.30 18.30 -3.34
C ARG A 169 -17.07 18.23 -4.24
N PRO A 170 -16.65 17.03 -4.69
CA PRO A 170 -15.46 16.83 -5.53
C PRO A 170 -15.42 17.72 -6.80
N ASN A 171 -16.58 18.02 -7.42
CA ASN A 171 -16.65 18.87 -8.60
C ASN A 171 -16.31 20.35 -8.35
N LYS A 172 -16.21 20.78 -7.10
CA LYS A 172 -15.80 22.13 -6.70
C LYS A 172 -14.35 22.21 -6.24
N LEU A 173 -13.60 21.12 -6.33
CA LEU A 173 -12.22 20.99 -5.88
C LEU A 173 -11.25 20.94 -7.07
N SER A 174 -10.04 21.48 -6.89
CA SER A 174 -8.93 21.26 -7.81
C SER A 174 -8.47 19.80 -7.81
N GLY A 175 -7.64 19.38 -8.79
CA GLY A 175 -7.05 18.05 -8.86
C GLY A 175 -6.32 17.68 -7.56
N GLY A 176 -5.40 18.55 -7.12
CA GLY A 176 -4.65 18.33 -5.89
C GLY A 176 -5.53 18.29 -4.63
N GLN A 177 -6.60 19.10 -4.58
CA GLN A 177 -7.57 19.02 -3.47
C GLN A 177 -8.32 17.69 -3.47
N ARG A 178 -8.74 17.20 -4.63
CA ARG A 178 -9.35 15.87 -4.74
C ARG A 178 -8.39 14.76 -4.30
N GLN A 179 -7.12 14.86 -4.66
CA GLN A 179 -6.11 13.88 -4.24
C GLN A 179 -5.89 13.91 -2.73
N ARG A 180 -5.87 15.09 -2.10
CA ARG A 180 -5.82 15.20 -0.64
C ARG A 180 -7.05 14.57 0.04
N VAL A 181 -8.24 14.66 -0.56
CA VAL A 181 -9.44 13.95 -0.04
C VAL A 181 -9.26 12.44 -0.15
N ALA A 182 -8.69 11.92 -1.25
CA ALA A 182 -8.42 10.50 -1.43
C ALA A 182 -7.39 9.99 -0.40
N ILE A 183 -6.34 10.77 -0.13
CA ILE A 183 -5.36 10.47 0.93
C ILE A 183 -6.03 10.46 2.31
N ALA A 184 -6.83 11.47 2.63
CA ALA A 184 -7.57 11.51 3.89
C ALA A 184 -8.50 10.30 4.07
N ARG A 185 -9.21 9.91 3.01
CA ARG A 185 -10.07 8.72 3.02
C ARG A 185 -9.27 7.43 3.22
N ALA A 186 -8.09 7.33 2.63
CA ALA A 186 -7.20 6.18 2.80
C ALA A 186 -6.71 6.03 4.24
N LEU A 187 -6.40 7.14 4.91
CA LEU A 187 -5.83 7.17 6.26
C LEU A 187 -6.85 7.06 7.39
N VAL A 188 -8.13 7.36 7.14
CA VAL A 188 -9.12 7.58 8.21
C VAL A 188 -9.33 6.39 9.14
N ASN A 189 -9.08 5.16 8.69
CA ASN A 189 -9.15 3.95 9.51
C ASN A 189 -7.83 3.58 10.21
N ASN A 190 -6.77 4.39 10.09
CA ASN A 190 -5.42 4.07 10.55
C ASN A 190 -4.93 2.72 9.97
N PRO A 191 -4.88 2.59 8.64
CA PRO A 191 -4.43 1.34 8.00
C PRO A 191 -2.95 1.08 8.29
N SER A 192 -2.53 -0.18 8.24
CA SER A 192 -1.11 -0.55 8.30
C SER A 192 -0.39 -0.24 6.99
N ILE A 193 -1.12 -0.22 5.87
CA ILE A 193 -0.57 -0.10 4.52
C ILE A 193 -1.35 0.95 3.71
N ILE A 194 -0.63 1.84 3.02
CA ILE A 194 -1.18 2.68 1.96
C ILE A 194 -0.65 2.20 0.61
N LEU A 195 -1.57 1.88 -0.29
CA LEU A 195 -1.31 1.52 -1.67
C LEU A 195 -1.67 2.69 -2.59
N ALA A 196 -0.69 3.29 -3.26
CA ALA A 196 -0.87 4.42 -4.13
C ALA A 196 -0.57 4.05 -5.59
N ASP A 197 -1.58 4.08 -6.47
CA ASP A 197 -1.45 3.80 -7.89
C ASP A 197 -1.36 5.12 -8.67
N GLU A 198 -0.16 5.45 -9.17
CA GLU A 198 0.12 6.68 -9.93
C GLU A 198 -0.46 7.95 -9.25
N PRO A 199 -0.15 8.21 -7.96
CA PRO A 199 -0.87 9.21 -7.17
C PRO A 199 -0.75 10.65 -7.68
N THR A 200 0.18 10.92 -8.58
CA THR A 200 0.43 12.24 -9.19
C THR A 200 0.19 12.28 -10.70
N GLY A 201 -0.12 11.15 -11.32
CA GLY A 201 -0.17 11.00 -12.78
C GLY A 201 -1.22 11.87 -13.51
N SER A 202 -2.20 12.45 -12.79
CA SER A 202 -3.21 13.36 -13.34
C SER A 202 -3.01 14.83 -12.95
N LEU A 203 -1.88 15.18 -12.32
CA LEU A 203 -1.60 16.49 -11.75
C LEU A 203 -0.46 17.18 -12.51
N ASP A 204 -0.43 18.51 -12.46
CA ASP A 204 0.76 19.27 -12.86
C ASP A 204 1.93 19.01 -11.89
N SER A 205 3.17 19.23 -12.35
CA SER A 205 4.39 18.89 -11.62
C SER A 205 4.43 19.52 -10.22
N LYS A 206 4.05 20.80 -10.08
CA LYS A 206 4.06 21.48 -8.78
C LYS A 206 3.03 20.91 -7.81
N THR A 207 1.83 20.64 -8.29
CA THR A 207 0.77 20.00 -7.49
C THR A 207 1.16 18.57 -7.16
N GLY A 208 1.77 17.84 -8.11
CA GLY A 208 2.28 16.49 -7.90
C GLY A 208 3.30 16.43 -6.77
N GLU A 209 4.30 17.32 -6.78
CA GLU A 209 5.30 17.42 -5.71
C GLU A 209 4.66 17.68 -4.33
N MET A 210 3.67 18.58 -4.26
CA MET A 210 2.93 18.83 -3.01
C MET A 210 2.17 17.60 -2.51
N ILE A 211 1.66 16.76 -3.40
CA ILE A 211 0.97 15.52 -3.03
C ILE A 211 1.94 14.46 -2.55
N LEU A 212 3.10 14.32 -3.19
CA LEU A 212 4.15 13.39 -2.74
C LEU A 212 4.66 13.78 -1.36
N ASN A 213 4.98 15.06 -1.15
CA ASN A 213 5.41 15.55 0.16
C ASN A 213 4.35 15.28 1.24
N LEU A 214 3.06 15.45 0.92
CA LEU A 214 1.97 15.11 1.85
C LEU A 214 1.92 13.60 2.14
N LEU A 215 2.09 12.74 1.13
CA LEU A 215 2.11 11.28 1.34
C LEU A 215 3.28 10.86 2.24
N MET A 216 4.48 11.43 2.03
CA MET A 216 5.65 11.20 2.86
C MET A 216 5.43 11.70 4.30
N GLU A 217 4.90 12.91 4.48
CA GLU A 217 4.53 13.43 5.80
C GLU A 217 3.53 12.51 6.52
N MET A 218 2.54 11.98 5.81
CA MET A 218 1.55 11.08 6.40
C MET A 218 2.13 9.71 6.72
N HIS A 219 3.02 9.17 5.88
CA HIS A 219 3.77 7.96 6.13
C HIS A 219 4.58 8.07 7.43
N GLU A 220 5.42 9.10 7.57
CA GLU A 220 6.21 9.35 8.77
C GLU A 220 5.33 9.57 10.02
N ARG A 221 4.30 10.42 9.89
CA ARG A 221 3.43 10.81 11.02
C ARG A 221 2.61 9.68 11.60
N TYR A 222 2.11 8.79 10.74
CA TYR A 222 1.23 7.69 11.13
C TYR A 222 1.93 6.33 11.15
N ASN A 223 3.23 6.30 10.87
CA ASN A 223 4.05 5.08 10.77
C ASN A 223 3.38 4.01 9.91
N VAL A 224 2.86 4.42 8.74
CA VAL A 224 2.15 3.53 7.81
C VAL A 224 3.08 3.10 6.69
N THR A 225 3.11 1.81 6.37
CA THR A 225 3.87 1.30 5.21
C THR A 225 3.30 1.90 3.93
N LEU A 226 4.14 2.57 3.13
CA LEU A 226 3.73 3.27 1.91
C LEU A 226 4.27 2.56 0.67
N ILE A 227 3.37 2.09 -0.19
CA ILE A 227 3.73 1.45 -1.46
C ILE A 227 3.20 2.29 -2.61
N ILE A 228 4.09 2.86 -3.43
CA ILE A 228 3.73 3.67 -4.59
C ILE A 228 4.06 2.91 -5.87
N VAL A 229 3.05 2.67 -6.70
CA VAL A 229 3.24 2.23 -8.09
C VAL A 229 3.39 3.47 -8.97
N THR A 230 4.46 3.55 -9.75
CA THR A 230 4.70 4.67 -10.66
C THR A 230 5.55 4.26 -11.86
N HIS A 231 5.48 5.06 -12.94
CA HIS A 231 6.42 5.01 -14.06
C HIS A 231 7.42 6.18 -14.03
N ASP A 232 7.29 7.11 -13.07
CA ASP A 232 8.16 8.25 -12.88
C ASP A 232 9.35 7.90 -11.99
N ASN A 233 10.56 7.91 -12.55
CA ASN A 233 11.79 7.61 -11.82
C ASN A 233 12.09 8.67 -10.73
N GLY A 234 11.63 9.91 -10.89
CA GLY A 234 11.79 10.95 -9.87
C GLY A 234 10.96 10.65 -8.63
N VAL A 235 9.73 10.15 -8.82
CA VAL A 235 8.88 9.69 -7.72
C VAL A 235 9.48 8.43 -7.07
N ALA A 236 9.97 7.49 -7.87
CA ALA A 236 10.57 6.26 -7.37
C ALA A 236 11.81 6.51 -6.50
N ALA A 237 12.62 7.50 -6.86
CA ALA A 237 13.84 7.87 -6.12
C ALA A 237 13.57 8.49 -4.73
N LEU A 238 12.32 8.86 -4.43
CA LEU A 238 11.93 9.35 -3.09
C LEU A 238 11.72 8.21 -2.09
N ALA A 239 11.46 7.00 -2.58
CA ALA A 239 11.26 5.83 -1.75
C ALA A 239 12.60 5.30 -1.20
N GLU A 240 12.56 4.66 -0.05
CA GLU A 240 13.71 3.99 0.57
C GLU A 240 14.15 2.77 -0.24
N ARG A 241 13.19 2.10 -0.91
CA ARG A 241 13.40 0.89 -1.69
C ARG A 241 12.65 0.93 -3.01
N THR A 242 13.31 0.50 -4.08
CA THR A 242 12.73 0.44 -5.42
C THR A 242 12.71 -0.99 -5.92
N ILE A 243 11.49 -1.47 -6.26
CA ILE A 243 11.23 -2.78 -6.84
C ILE A 243 10.87 -2.59 -8.32
N LYS A 244 11.61 -3.21 -9.21
CA LYS A 244 11.38 -3.11 -10.65
C LYS A 244 10.73 -4.38 -11.19
N ILE A 245 9.57 -4.21 -11.82
CA ILE A 245 8.81 -5.31 -12.42
C ILE A 245 8.88 -5.25 -13.94
N LYS A 246 9.14 -6.39 -14.54
CA LYS A 246 9.09 -6.60 -15.99
C LYS A 246 8.50 -7.97 -16.30
N ASP A 247 7.55 -8.02 -17.24
CA ASP A 247 6.92 -9.26 -17.70
C ASP A 247 6.38 -10.15 -16.56
N GLY A 248 5.81 -9.50 -15.54
CA GLY A 248 5.23 -10.14 -14.36
C GLY A 248 6.25 -10.67 -13.34
N GLN A 249 7.53 -10.35 -13.46
CA GLN A 249 8.59 -10.78 -12.53
C GLN A 249 9.30 -9.60 -11.90
N VAL A 250 9.79 -9.76 -10.66
CA VAL A 250 10.74 -8.82 -10.05
C VAL A 250 12.10 -9.05 -10.70
N ILE A 251 12.64 -8.00 -11.33
CA ILE A 251 13.95 -8.05 -12.01
C ILE A 251 15.03 -7.25 -11.30
N GLU A 252 14.65 -6.39 -10.38
CA GLU A 252 15.55 -5.61 -9.54
C GLU A 252 14.81 -5.24 -8.25
N ASP A 253 15.50 -5.35 -7.13
CA ASP A 253 15.03 -4.96 -5.81
C ASP A 253 16.22 -4.34 -5.07
N LYS A 254 16.14 -3.06 -4.74
CA LYS A 254 17.26 -2.32 -4.18
C LYS A 254 16.82 -1.21 -3.25
N TYR A 255 17.62 -0.96 -2.22
CA TYR A 255 17.52 0.22 -1.36
C TYR A 255 18.17 1.44 -2.03
N ASN A 256 17.55 2.61 -1.88
CA ASN A 256 17.99 3.88 -2.43
C ASN A 256 18.71 4.67 -1.31
N TYR A 257 19.95 4.30 -1.00
CA TYR A 257 20.80 5.01 -0.01
C TYR A 257 21.62 6.11 -0.70
#